data_b562022d2f4f33cf44357e1032c2422b
#
_entry.id   b562022d2f4f33cf44357e1032c2422b
#
_cell.length_a   1.000
_cell.length_b   1.000
_cell.length_c   1.000
_cell.angle_alpha   90.00
_cell.angle_beta   90.00
_cell.angle_gamma   90.00
#
_symmetry.space_group_name_H-M   'P 1'
#
loop_
_entity.id
_entity.type
_entity.pdbx_description
1 polymer ?
#
loop_
_entity_poly.entity_id
_entity_poly.type
_entity_poly.pdbx_seq_one_letter_code
_entity_poly.pdbx_strand_id
1 'polypeptide(L)'
;LCGQKLIENQEASARVADMLTEIYAMECAVVRAGIMTEAGHHWAALARDCADAYVNESWHKVQTNARMLLAEVLEGQALEGALAALGAFAGFVPQSSSRLRDRIAAQVIEKGSYPIAQY
;
A
#
# COMPACT_ATOMS: atom_id res chain seq x y z
N LEU A 1 -13.35 6.51 32.33
CA LEU A 1 -13.58 7.50 31.25
C LEU A 1 -12.29 7.94 30.59
N CYS A 2 -11.32 8.40 31.35
CA CYS A 2 -10.02 8.83 30.81
C CYS A 2 -9.23 7.66 30.24
N GLY A 3 -9.26 6.50 30.86
CA GLY A 3 -8.58 5.30 30.41
C GLY A 3 -9.12 4.80 29.08
N GLN A 4 -10.42 4.81 28.88
CA GLN A 4 -11.04 4.36 27.64
C GLN A 4 -10.73 5.30 26.49
N LYS A 5 -10.78 6.60 26.70
CA LYS A 5 -10.40 7.61 25.69
C LYS A 5 -8.91 7.50 25.32
N LEU A 6 -8.06 7.19 26.28
CA LEU A 6 -6.65 7.00 26.04
C LEU A 6 -6.42 5.77 25.16
N ILE A 7 -7.10 4.65 25.43
CA ILE A 7 -7.04 3.44 24.64
C ILE A 7 -7.52 3.68 23.22
N GLU A 8 -8.66 4.35 23.05
CA GLU A 8 -9.23 4.71 21.75
C GLU A 8 -8.25 5.58 20.95
N ASN A 9 -7.62 6.58 21.60
CA ASN A 9 -6.62 7.42 20.97
C ASN A 9 -5.37 6.64 20.57
N GLN A 10 -4.95 5.65 21.37
CA GLN A 10 -3.81 4.80 21.03
C GLN A 10 -4.11 3.92 19.84
N GLU A 11 -5.30 3.33 19.76
CA GLU A 11 -5.72 2.52 18.62
C GLU A 11 -5.80 3.38 17.35
N ALA A 12 -6.39 4.55 17.44
CA ALA A 12 -6.45 5.50 16.31
C ALA A 12 -5.05 5.91 15.85
N SER A 13 -4.16 6.22 16.78
CA SER A 13 -2.78 6.58 16.49
C SER A 13 -2.02 5.43 15.84
N ALA A 14 -2.22 4.20 16.32
CA ALA A 14 -1.61 3.01 15.73
C ALA A 14 -2.06 2.81 14.28
N ARG A 15 -3.35 2.98 13.99
CA ARG A 15 -3.87 2.88 12.62
C ARG A 15 -3.28 3.94 11.70
N VAL A 16 -3.18 5.18 12.19
CA VAL A 16 -2.54 6.27 11.42
C VAL A 16 -1.08 5.93 11.14
N ALA A 17 -0.35 5.45 12.12
CA ALA A 17 1.05 5.06 11.97
C ALA A 17 1.21 3.93 10.95
N ASP A 18 0.35 2.92 10.99
CA ASP A 18 0.36 1.82 10.04
C ASP A 18 0.09 2.30 8.61
N MET A 19 -0.90 3.19 8.43
CA MET A 19 -1.19 3.78 7.13
C MET A 19 -0.03 4.59 6.58
N LEU A 20 0.59 5.43 7.42
CA LEU A 20 1.75 6.23 7.02
C LEU A 20 2.93 5.36 6.63
N THR A 21 3.18 4.28 7.37
CA THR A 21 4.23 3.31 7.06
C THR A 21 4.00 2.65 5.71
N GLU A 22 2.78 2.18 5.45
CA GLU A 22 2.43 1.56 4.17
C GLU A 22 2.53 2.55 3.01
N ILE A 23 2.03 3.77 3.18
CA ILE A 23 2.10 4.82 2.14
C ILE A 23 3.56 5.16 1.83
N TYR A 24 4.40 5.31 2.85
CA TYR A 24 5.82 5.59 2.67
C TYR A 24 6.51 4.46 1.91
N ALA A 25 6.25 3.22 2.26
CA ALA A 25 6.84 2.06 1.60
C ALA A 25 6.37 1.94 0.13
N MET A 26 5.08 2.20 -0.15
CA MET A 26 4.56 2.25 -1.52
C MET A 26 5.26 3.34 -2.33
N GLU A 27 5.41 4.53 -1.77
CA GLU A 27 6.09 5.65 -2.42
C GLU A 27 7.54 5.30 -2.76
N CYS A 28 8.27 4.73 -1.81
CA CYS A 28 9.64 4.29 -2.02
C CYS A 28 9.75 3.26 -3.15
N ALA A 29 8.86 2.29 -3.20
CA ALA A 29 8.85 1.28 -4.25
C ALA A 29 8.60 1.89 -5.64
N VAL A 30 7.62 2.78 -5.75
CA VAL A 30 7.26 3.46 -7.00
C VAL A 30 8.39 4.37 -7.48
N VAL A 31 8.96 5.17 -6.57
CA VAL A 31 10.06 6.10 -6.89
C VAL A 31 11.29 5.31 -7.37
N ARG A 32 11.66 4.23 -6.67
CA ARG A 32 12.79 3.39 -7.08
C ARG A 32 12.58 2.79 -8.46
N ALA A 33 11.40 2.24 -8.72
CA ALA A 33 11.06 1.69 -10.04
C ALA A 33 11.12 2.76 -11.14
N GLY A 34 10.67 3.98 -10.83
CA GLY A 34 10.73 5.13 -11.72
C GLY A 34 12.17 5.51 -12.07
N ILE A 35 13.04 5.62 -11.07
CA ILE A 35 14.47 5.93 -11.25
C ILE A 35 15.14 4.86 -12.11
N MET A 36 14.88 3.60 -11.85
CA MET A 36 15.45 2.50 -12.64
C MET A 36 14.97 2.55 -14.09
N THR A 37 13.71 2.92 -14.31
CA THR A 37 13.15 3.07 -15.66
C THR A 37 13.81 4.22 -16.42
N GLU A 38 13.95 5.37 -15.78
CA GLU A 38 14.60 6.55 -16.39
C GLU A 38 16.08 6.30 -16.71
N ALA A 39 16.76 5.54 -15.88
CA ALA A 39 18.14 5.15 -16.08
C ALA A 39 18.33 4.06 -17.14
N GLY A 40 17.24 3.51 -17.67
CA GLY A 40 17.31 2.39 -18.62
C GLY A 40 17.89 1.11 -18.04
N HIS A 41 17.70 0.91 -16.73
CA HIS A 41 18.21 -0.26 -16.03
C HIS A 41 17.55 -1.53 -16.59
N HIS A 42 18.34 -2.58 -16.85
CA HIS A 42 17.81 -3.79 -17.45
C HIS A 42 16.79 -4.56 -16.58
N TRP A 43 16.77 -4.31 -15.27
CA TRP A 43 15.77 -4.87 -14.35
C TRP A 43 14.62 -3.89 -14.02
N ALA A 44 14.49 -2.80 -14.79
CA ALA A 44 13.43 -1.81 -14.55
C ALA A 44 12.03 -2.41 -14.63
N ALA A 45 11.79 -3.30 -15.59
CA ALA A 45 10.50 -3.98 -15.73
C ALA A 45 10.17 -4.84 -14.51
N LEU A 46 11.15 -5.55 -13.96
CA LEU A 46 10.97 -6.32 -12.73
C LEU A 46 10.70 -5.42 -11.54
N ALA A 47 11.41 -4.30 -11.43
CA ALA A 47 11.19 -3.33 -10.37
C ALA A 47 9.77 -2.75 -10.41
N ARG A 48 9.26 -2.48 -11.61
CA ARG A 48 7.87 -2.02 -11.79
C ARG A 48 6.86 -3.09 -11.38
N ASP A 49 7.06 -4.33 -11.78
CA ASP A 49 6.18 -5.44 -11.37
C ASP A 49 6.17 -5.61 -9.85
N CYS A 50 7.33 -5.49 -9.21
CA CYS A 50 7.43 -5.53 -7.74
C CYS A 50 6.70 -4.36 -7.08
N ALA A 51 6.85 -3.15 -7.60
CA ALA A 51 6.16 -1.97 -7.11
C ALA A 51 4.64 -2.11 -7.28
N ASP A 52 4.19 -2.56 -8.44
CA ASP A 52 2.78 -2.78 -8.73
C ASP A 52 2.17 -3.84 -7.79
N ALA A 53 2.87 -4.94 -7.56
CA ALA A 53 2.42 -5.99 -6.66
C ALA A 53 2.31 -5.47 -5.21
N TYR A 54 3.30 -4.70 -4.78
CA TYR A 54 3.30 -4.12 -3.44
C TYR A 54 2.17 -3.11 -3.25
N VAL A 55 2.01 -2.17 -4.19
CA VAL A 55 0.94 -1.17 -4.15
C VAL A 55 -0.43 -1.82 -4.22
N ASN A 56 -0.60 -2.82 -5.09
CA ASN A 56 -1.86 -3.52 -5.26
C ASN A 56 -2.36 -4.16 -3.95
N GLU A 57 -1.47 -4.69 -3.14
CA GLU A 57 -1.83 -5.30 -1.85
C GLU A 57 -1.87 -4.28 -0.71
N SER A 58 -0.90 -3.38 -0.64
CA SER A 58 -0.79 -2.40 0.44
C SER A 58 -1.91 -1.37 0.41
N TRP A 59 -2.41 -1.02 -0.77
CA TRP A 59 -3.54 -0.11 -0.92
C TRP A 59 -4.77 -0.60 -0.18
N HIS A 60 -5.07 -1.88 -0.25
CA HIS A 60 -6.21 -2.47 0.48
C HIS A 60 -6.02 -2.38 2.00
N LYS A 61 -4.79 -2.55 2.48
CA LYS A 61 -4.48 -2.39 3.91
C LYS A 61 -4.71 -0.96 4.36
N VAL A 62 -4.27 0.02 3.58
CA VAL A 62 -4.50 1.45 3.87
C VAL A 62 -5.98 1.77 3.89
N GLN A 63 -6.73 1.31 2.90
CA GLN A 63 -8.19 1.53 2.86
C GLN A 63 -8.89 0.91 4.06
N THR A 64 -8.54 -0.31 4.42
CA THR A 64 -9.14 -1.00 5.57
C THR A 64 -8.84 -0.23 6.86
N ASN A 65 -7.60 0.18 7.08
CA ASN A 65 -7.22 0.97 8.24
C ASN A 65 -7.94 2.33 8.28
N ALA A 66 -8.07 2.99 7.14
CA ALA A 66 -8.79 4.26 7.05
C ALA A 66 -10.28 4.10 7.41
N ARG A 67 -10.92 3.06 6.90
CA ARG A 67 -12.33 2.76 7.21
C ARG A 67 -12.52 2.47 8.70
N MET A 68 -11.64 1.68 9.28
CA MET A 68 -11.71 1.33 10.70
C MET A 68 -11.42 2.55 11.57
N LEU A 69 -10.47 3.39 11.18
CA LEU A 69 -10.19 4.65 11.88
C LEU A 69 -11.40 5.57 11.89
N LEU A 70 -12.06 5.75 10.74
CA LEU A 70 -13.26 6.57 10.65
C LEU A 70 -14.37 6.04 11.55
N ALA A 71 -14.55 4.72 11.63
CA ALA A 71 -15.53 4.09 12.50
C ALA A 71 -15.22 4.30 13.99
N GLU A 72 -13.97 4.50 14.36
CA GLU A 72 -13.57 4.79 15.73
C GLU A 72 -13.84 6.22 16.16
N VAL A 73 -13.83 7.17 15.21
CA VAL A 73 -13.95 8.60 15.52
C VAL A 73 -15.27 9.22 15.10
N LEU A 74 -16.05 8.59 14.24
CA LEU A 74 -17.31 9.10 13.71
C LEU A 74 -18.43 8.07 13.87
N GLU A 75 -19.67 8.58 13.91
CA GLU A 75 -20.89 7.75 14.00
C GLU A 75 -21.96 8.30 13.06
N GLY A 76 -22.93 7.44 12.73
CA GLY A 76 -24.12 7.80 11.99
C GLY A 76 -23.85 8.41 10.63
N GLN A 77 -24.55 9.51 10.32
CA GLN A 77 -24.44 10.17 9.02
C GLN A 77 -23.05 10.74 8.75
N ALA A 78 -22.34 11.19 9.78
CA ALA A 78 -20.97 11.67 9.63
C ALA A 78 -20.03 10.57 9.16
N LEU A 79 -20.18 9.37 9.71
CA LEU A 79 -19.43 8.19 9.30
C LEU A 79 -19.79 7.79 7.87
N GLU A 80 -21.07 7.71 7.54
CA GLU A 80 -21.52 7.36 6.19
C GLU A 80 -20.98 8.35 5.15
N GLY A 81 -21.04 9.65 5.43
CA GLY A 81 -20.51 10.69 4.56
C GLY A 81 -19.00 10.58 4.37
N ALA A 82 -18.26 10.31 5.45
CA ALA A 82 -16.81 10.16 5.40
C ALA A 82 -16.40 8.91 4.61
N LEU A 83 -17.12 7.79 4.77
CA LEU A 83 -16.87 6.57 4.00
C LEU A 83 -17.16 6.77 2.51
N ALA A 84 -18.22 7.50 2.18
CA ALA A 84 -18.54 7.85 0.79
C ALA A 84 -17.43 8.73 0.17
N ALA A 85 -16.94 9.73 0.91
CA ALA A 85 -15.83 10.58 0.47
C ALA A 85 -14.54 9.78 0.27
N LEU A 86 -14.23 8.88 1.19
CA LEU A 86 -13.08 7.99 1.06
C LEU A 86 -13.17 7.13 -0.20
N GLY A 87 -14.35 6.55 -0.48
CA GLY A 87 -14.59 5.77 -1.69
C GLY A 87 -14.39 6.58 -2.96
N ALA A 88 -14.77 7.86 -2.95
CA ALA A 88 -14.58 8.75 -4.11
C ALA A 88 -13.10 9.07 -4.36
N PHE A 89 -12.30 9.25 -3.29
CA PHE A 89 -10.87 9.53 -3.40
C PHE A 89 -10.02 8.28 -3.69
N ALA A 90 -10.49 7.14 -3.25
CA ALA A 90 -9.73 5.89 -3.31
C ALA A 90 -10.06 5.06 -4.55
N GLY A 91 -10.31 5.71 -5.68
CA GLY A 91 -10.59 5.06 -6.96
C GLY A 91 -9.39 4.28 -7.49
N PHE A 92 -9.16 3.09 -6.97
CA PHE A 92 -8.07 2.22 -7.35
C PHE A 92 -8.62 0.95 -8.00
N VAL A 93 -8.15 0.66 -9.22
CA VAL A 93 -8.51 -0.57 -9.91
C VAL A 93 -7.44 -1.62 -9.60
N PRO A 94 -7.80 -2.68 -8.86
CA PRO A 94 -6.82 -3.70 -8.50
C PRO A 94 -6.37 -4.51 -9.73
N GLN A 95 -5.11 -4.88 -9.71
CA GLN A 95 -4.54 -5.80 -10.68
C GLN A 95 -4.57 -7.23 -10.11
N SER A 96 -4.39 -8.22 -10.98
CA SER A 96 -4.28 -9.61 -10.53
C SER A 96 -2.94 -9.82 -9.83
N SER A 97 -2.98 -10.01 -8.51
CA SER A 97 -1.79 -10.30 -7.70
C SER A 97 -1.06 -11.57 -8.15
N SER A 98 -1.81 -12.60 -8.52
CA SER A 98 -1.21 -13.85 -9.00
C SER A 98 -0.44 -13.66 -10.31
N ARG A 99 -0.97 -12.89 -11.26
CA ARG A 99 -0.25 -12.59 -12.51
C ARG A 99 1.03 -11.78 -12.26
N LEU A 100 0.96 -10.80 -11.36
CA LEU A 100 2.13 -10.00 -10.98
C LEU A 100 3.21 -10.89 -10.32
N ARG A 101 2.81 -11.74 -9.39
CA ARG A 101 3.72 -12.66 -8.71
C ARG A 101 4.33 -13.67 -9.67
N ASP A 102 3.56 -14.19 -10.61
CA ASP A 102 4.04 -15.15 -11.61
C ASP A 102 5.11 -14.52 -12.49
N ARG A 103 4.91 -13.27 -12.93
CA ARG A 103 5.93 -12.55 -13.72
C ARG A 103 7.20 -12.30 -12.92
N ILE A 104 7.08 -11.91 -11.66
CA ILE A 104 8.21 -11.69 -10.77
C ILE A 104 8.96 -13.02 -10.54
N ALA A 105 8.24 -14.08 -10.23
CA ALA A 105 8.80 -15.40 -9.99
C ALA A 105 9.55 -15.94 -11.21
N ALA A 106 9.00 -15.77 -12.40
CA ALA A 106 9.64 -16.20 -13.63
C ALA A 106 10.99 -15.51 -13.83
N GLN A 107 11.08 -14.22 -13.59
CA GLN A 107 12.33 -13.45 -13.72
C GLN A 107 13.37 -13.83 -12.66
N VAL A 108 12.93 -14.07 -11.42
CA VAL A 108 13.81 -14.49 -10.32
C VAL A 108 14.35 -15.92 -10.59
N ILE A 109 13.50 -16.82 -11.06
CA ILE A 109 13.90 -18.18 -11.40
C ILE A 109 14.91 -18.18 -12.56
N GLU A 110 14.67 -17.39 -13.61
CA GLU A 110 15.58 -17.26 -14.74
C GLU A 110 16.96 -16.78 -14.30
N LYS A 111 17.01 -15.79 -13.42
CA LYS A 111 18.27 -15.26 -12.87
C LYS A 111 18.93 -16.20 -11.88
N GLY A 112 18.16 -17.04 -11.16
CA GLY A 112 18.63 -17.90 -10.09
C GLY A 112 18.90 -17.19 -8.77
N SER A 113 18.62 -15.88 -8.69
CA SER A 113 18.74 -15.06 -7.48
C SER A 113 17.89 -13.79 -7.64
N TYR A 114 17.73 -13.03 -6.56
CA TYR A 114 17.00 -11.75 -6.62
C TYR A 114 17.84 -10.70 -7.38
N PRO A 115 17.42 -10.30 -8.59
CA PRO A 115 18.26 -9.48 -9.47
C PRO A 115 18.50 -8.05 -8.95
N ILE A 116 17.54 -7.48 -8.24
CA ILE A 116 17.57 -6.07 -7.81
C ILE A 116 18.47 -5.88 -6.58
N ALA A 117 18.79 -6.95 -5.86
CA ALA A 117 19.61 -6.88 -4.65
C ALA A 117 21.04 -6.36 -4.90
N GLN A 118 21.52 -6.42 -6.13
CA GLN A 118 22.86 -5.95 -6.53
C GLN A 118 22.88 -4.52 -7.03
N TYR A 119 21.78 -3.87 -6.95
CA TYR A 119 21.61 -2.49 -7.38
C TYR A 119 22.30 -1.49 -6.45
#